data_5b511952b38409b540c1a67e5315dd92
#
_entry.id   5b511952b38409b540c1a67e5315dd92
#
_cell.length_a   1.000
_cell.length_b   1.000
_cell.length_c   1.000
_cell.angle_alpha   90.00
_cell.angle_beta   90.00
_cell.angle_gamma   90.00
#
_symmetry.space_group_name_H-M   'P 1'
#
loop_
_entity.id
_entity.type
_entity.pdbx_description
1 polymer ?
#
loop_
_entity_poly.entity_id
_entity_poly.type
_entity_poly.pdbx_seq_one_letter_code
_entity_poly.pdbx_strand_id
1 'polypeptide(L)' 'MPLPINEIKKLITSSIPDATIEIKDLMGDNNHYQAHIKSKIFSGLSKIDQHKLVYKSLKGKMGNELHALSITTEEK' A
#
# COMPACT_ATOMS: atom_id res chain seq x y z
N MET A 1 4.42 -16.82 0.89
CA MET A 1 5.66 -16.09 0.61
C MET A 1 5.41 -14.59 0.66
N PRO A 2 6.36 -13.82 1.15
CA PRO A 2 6.20 -12.36 1.14
C PRO A 2 6.14 -11.82 -0.29
N LEU A 3 5.43 -10.72 -0.46
CA LEU A 3 5.36 -10.06 -1.76
C LEU A 3 6.55 -9.15 -1.96
N PRO A 4 7.21 -9.17 -3.13
CA PRO A 4 8.24 -8.19 -3.42
C PRO A 4 7.65 -6.80 -3.60
N ILE A 5 8.47 -5.79 -3.37
CA ILE A 5 8.06 -4.37 -3.45
C ILE A 5 7.40 -4.06 -4.79
N ASN A 6 7.97 -4.55 -5.89
CA ASN A 6 7.43 -4.28 -7.22
C ASN A 6 6.00 -4.81 -7.39
N GLU A 7 5.71 -5.93 -6.80
CA GLU A 7 4.37 -6.54 -6.87
C GLU A 7 3.37 -5.71 -6.07
N ILE A 8 3.77 -5.25 -4.89
CA ILE A 8 2.93 -4.39 -4.07
C ILE A 8 2.61 -3.10 -4.82
N LYS A 9 3.60 -2.47 -5.43
CA LYS A 9 3.39 -1.27 -6.23
C LYS A 9 2.44 -1.51 -7.39
N LYS A 10 2.57 -2.62 -8.08
CA LYS A 10 1.69 -2.99 -9.19
C LYS A 10 0.24 -3.11 -8.74
N LEU A 11 0.01 -3.81 -7.64
CA LEU A 11 -1.33 -4.00 -7.11
C LEU A 11 -1.99 -2.67 -6.75
N ILE A 12 -1.25 -1.80 -6.08
CA ILE A 12 -1.77 -0.50 -5.68
C ILE A 12 -2.03 0.38 -6.91
N THR A 13 -1.09 0.44 -7.83
CA THR A 13 -1.20 1.26 -9.04
C THR A 13 -2.35 0.79 -9.93
N SER A 14 -2.62 -0.51 -9.94
CA SER A 14 -3.74 -1.06 -10.70
C SER A 14 -5.09 -0.51 -10.27
N SER A 15 -5.25 -0.23 -8.98
CA SER A 15 -6.49 0.33 -8.43
C SER A 15 -6.44 1.85 -8.28
N ILE A 16 -5.25 2.42 -8.11
CA ILE A 16 -5.03 3.85 -7.90
C ILE A 16 -3.97 4.32 -8.88
N PRO A 17 -4.35 4.58 -10.15
CA PRO A 17 -3.36 4.83 -11.22
C PRO A 17 -2.49 6.07 -11.03
N ASP A 18 -2.98 7.08 -10.31
CA ASP A 18 -2.20 8.31 -10.06
C ASP A 18 -1.35 8.23 -8.80
N ALA A 19 -1.31 7.08 -8.14
CA ALA A 19 -0.62 6.94 -6.86
C ALA A 19 0.89 7.13 -7.00
N THR A 20 1.45 7.94 -6.10
CA THR A 20 2.88 8.01 -5.88
C THR A 20 3.17 7.11 -4.68
N ILE A 21 3.97 6.08 -4.89
CA ILE A 21 4.18 5.03 -3.90
C ILE A 21 5.65 4.94 -3.53
N GLU A 22 5.94 5.01 -2.24
CA GLU A 22 7.26 4.74 -1.69
C GLU A 22 7.14 3.60 -0.70
N ILE A 23 7.92 2.55 -0.88
CA ILE A 23 7.90 1.39 0.00
C ILE A 23 9.30 1.14 0.52
N LYS A 24 9.40 0.94 1.83
CA LYS A 24 10.66 0.60 2.50
C LYS A 24 10.53 -0.77 3.15
N ASP A 25 11.58 -1.56 3.00
CA ASP A 25 11.71 -2.83 3.70
C ASP A 25 12.37 -2.56 5.04
N LEU A 26 11.57 -2.56 6.11
CA LEU A 26 12.03 -2.12 7.42
C LEU A 26 13.08 -3.03 8.06
N MET A 27 13.03 -4.31 7.78
CA MET A 27 13.87 -5.32 8.45
C MET A 27 14.75 -6.10 7.50
N GLY A 28 14.72 -5.79 6.21
CA GLY A 28 15.53 -6.51 5.24
C GLY A 28 15.10 -7.95 4.98
N ASP A 29 13.89 -8.32 5.40
CA ASP A 29 13.40 -9.70 5.29
C ASP A 29 12.29 -9.87 4.26
N ASN A 30 11.98 -8.82 3.49
CA ASN A 30 10.91 -8.81 2.50
C ASN A 30 9.53 -9.11 3.08
N ASN A 31 9.34 -8.83 4.35
CA ASN A 31 8.09 -9.13 5.04
C ASN A 31 7.55 -7.97 5.86
N HIS A 32 8.41 -7.09 6.34
CA HIS A 32 8.03 -5.91 7.12
C HIS A 32 8.24 -4.67 6.26
N TYR A 33 7.15 -4.11 5.74
CA TYR A 33 7.22 -2.97 4.84
C TYR A 33 6.54 -1.73 5.41
N GLN A 34 7.03 -0.57 5.02
CA GLN A 34 6.35 0.69 5.23
C GLN A 34 6.05 1.30 3.87
N ALA A 35 4.78 1.51 3.58
CA ALA A 35 4.33 2.10 2.31
C ALA A 35 3.77 3.50 2.56
N HIS A 36 4.23 4.46 1.77
CA HIS A 36 3.68 5.80 1.77
C HIS A 36 3.04 6.05 0.41
N ILE A 37 1.74 6.34 0.40
CA ILE A 37 0.97 6.43 -0.82
C ILE A 37 0.28 7.79 -0.90
N LYS A 38 0.49 8.49 -2.01
CA LYS A 38 -0.16 9.77 -2.28
C LYS A 38 -1.04 9.64 -3.51
N SER A 39 -2.26 10.15 -3.44
CA SER A 39 -3.18 10.13 -4.58
C SER A 39 -4.23 11.20 -4.45
N LYS A 40 -4.70 11.70 -5.57
CA LYS A 40 -5.80 12.66 -5.62
C LYS A 40 -7.12 12.03 -5.15
N ILE A 41 -7.25 10.72 -5.31
CA ILE A 41 -8.47 10.01 -4.89
C ILE A 41 -8.68 10.08 -3.38
N PHE A 42 -7.62 10.36 -2.62
CA PHE A 42 -7.71 10.47 -1.17
C PHE A 42 -8.30 11.81 -0.70
N SER A 43 -8.43 12.77 -1.60
CA SER A 43 -9.01 14.07 -1.27
C SER A 43 -10.44 13.91 -0.77
N GLY A 44 -10.74 14.49 0.39
CA GLY A 44 -12.07 14.40 0.98
C GLY A 44 -12.38 13.09 1.71
N LEU A 45 -11.46 12.13 1.71
CA LEU A 45 -11.64 10.87 2.43
C LEU A 45 -11.00 10.92 3.80
N SER A 46 -11.62 10.25 4.77
CA SER A 46 -11.00 10.06 6.08
C SER A 46 -9.78 9.13 5.94
N LYS A 47 -8.89 9.15 6.94
CA LYS A 47 -7.72 8.26 6.92
C LYS A 47 -8.14 6.79 6.88
N ILE A 48 -9.21 6.44 7.58
CA ILE A 48 -9.74 5.08 7.57
C ILE A 48 -10.16 4.67 6.15
N ASP A 49 -10.87 5.54 5.45
CA ASP A 49 -11.31 5.27 4.08
C ASP A 49 -10.14 5.18 3.11
N GLN A 50 -9.14 6.04 3.27
CA GLN A 50 -7.92 5.99 2.47
C GLN A 50 -7.21 4.64 2.64
N HIS A 51 -7.05 4.18 3.88
CA HIS A 51 -6.43 2.89 4.16
C HIS A 51 -7.24 1.74 3.59
N LYS A 52 -8.56 1.81 3.66
CA LYS A 52 -9.42 0.77 3.08
C LYS A 52 -9.21 0.63 1.58
N LEU A 53 -9.04 1.74 0.87
CA LEU A 53 -8.76 1.70 -0.56
C LEU A 53 -7.46 0.98 -0.86
N VAL A 54 -6.42 1.24 -0.07
CA VAL A 54 -5.12 0.60 -0.26
C VAL A 54 -5.22 -0.90 0.01
N TYR A 55 -5.82 -1.29 1.11
CA TYR A 55 -5.99 -2.71 1.44
C TYR A 55 -6.81 -3.44 0.38
N LYS A 56 -7.85 -2.79 -0.12
CA LYS A 56 -8.67 -3.36 -1.20
C LYS A 56 -7.84 -3.55 -2.47
N SER A 57 -6.95 -2.62 -2.78
CA SER A 57 -6.08 -2.73 -3.96
C SER A 57 -5.11 -3.91 -3.85
N LEU A 58 -4.76 -4.31 -2.64
CA LEU A 58 -3.92 -5.48 -2.39
C LEU A 58 -4.68 -6.81 -2.49
N LYS A 59 -6.01 -6.74 -2.68
CA LYS A 59 -6.86 -7.90 -2.96
C LYS A 59 -6.75 -9.05 -1.96
N GLY A 60 -6.65 -8.69 -0.68
CA GLY A 60 -6.61 -9.68 0.39
C GLY A 60 -5.29 -10.38 0.59
N LYS A 61 -4.25 -9.99 -0.12
CA LYS A 61 -2.93 -10.64 0.02
C LYS A 61 -2.23 -10.29 1.34
N MET A 62 -2.70 -9.24 2.00
CA MET A 62 -2.13 -8.82 3.28
C MET A 62 -2.11 -9.94 4.33
N GLY A 63 -3.18 -10.70 4.43
CA GLY A 63 -3.30 -11.71 5.48
C GLY A 63 -2.43 -12.94 5.28
N ASN A 64 -2.07 -13.24 4.04
CA ASN A 64 -1.35 -14.47 3.70
C ASN A 64 0.09 -14.21 3.27
N GLU A 65 0.33 -13.11 2.58
CA GLU A 65 1.62 -12.86 1.94
C GLU A 65 2.35 -11.65 2.53
N LEU A 66 1.63 -10.74 3.18
CA LEU A 66 2.21 -9.60 3.87
C LEU A 66 1.74 -9.60 5.32
N HIS A 67 2.64 -9.93 6.23
CA HIS A 67 2.30 -10.00 7.66
C HIS A 67 2.37 -8.65 8.35
N ALA A 68 3.20 -7.76 7.87
CA ALA A 68 3.38 -6.46 8.50
C ALA A 68 3.60 -5.38 7.44
N LEU A 69 2.53 -4.75 7.06
CA LEU A 69 2.58 -3.58 6.17
C LEU A 69 2.04 -2.38 6.92
N SER A 70 2.90 -1.41 7.15
CA SER A 70 2.52 -0.13 7.73
C SER A 70 2.21 0.82 6.59
N ILE A 71 1.04 1.46 6.63
CA ILE A 71 0.58 2.32 5.56
C ILE A 71 0.43 3.75 6.04
N THR A 72 0.96 4.70 5.27
CA THR A 72 0.63 6.10 5.42
C THR A 72 0.06 6.61 4.11
N THR A 73 -0.97 7.42 4.17
CA THR A 73 -1.64 7.94 3.00
C THR A 73 -1.70 9.45 3.05
N GLU A 74 -1.62 10.08 1.88
CA GLU A 74 -1.73 11.52 1.74
C GLU A 74 -2.55 11.89 0.51
N GLU A 75 -3.20 13.04 0.62
CA GLU A 75 -3.81 13.70 -0.52
C GLU A 75 -2.72 14.31 -1.39
N LYS A 76 -2.90 14.16 -2.70
CA LYS A 76 -1.90 14.67 -3.65
C LYS A 76 -2.24 16.06 -4.15
#